data_1d1fcd27cd0573ddbd8958dc78de6d54
#
_entry.id   1d1fcd27cd0573ddbd8958dc78de6d54
#
_cell.length_a   1.000
_cell.length_b   1.000
_cell.length_c   1.000
_cell.angle_alpha   90.00
_cell.angle_beta   90.00
_cell.angle_gamma   90.00
#
_symmetry.space_group_name_H-M   'P 1'
#
loop_
_entity.id
_entity.type
_entity.pdbx_description
1 polymer ?
#
loop_
_entity_poly.entity_id
_entity_poly.type
_entity_poly.pdbx_seq_one_letter_code
_entity_poly.pdbx_strand_id
1 'polypeptide(L)'
;MPRMIFASMVLFTLLSGSAEAGAPDTEKLESVLAARPADMQARDAWRHPRQTLEFFGVAPGMTVVEALPGGGWYTKVLAPYLGSEGKLVGADYSQDMYPLFGFFSEEQLEKKKNWVTDFTVDAVEWSGEDGAHISAFVFGSMPANMNGTADVVLFIRALHNLARFESQGGFLTAALQDAFNVLKSGGTVGVVQHEARDDMPDDWADGSRGYLKKAFVISAMEKAGFEFVAESDINQNPKDQPTDQDIVWRLPPTLATSRDNPELKAQMEAIGESNRMTLKFRKP
;
A
#
# COMPACT_ATOMS: atom_id res chain seq x y z
N MET A 1 -43.00 -29.44 -56.36
CA MET A 1 -42.58 -29.71 -54.98
C MET A 1 -41.32 -28.89 -54.71
N PRO A 2 -41.34 -27.81 -53.90
CA PRO A 2 -40.11 -27.06 -53.57
C PRO A 2 -39.42 -27.68 -52.35
N ARG A 3 -38.14 -27.85 -52.47
CA ARG A 3 -37.24 -28.32 -51.40
C ARG A 3 -36.93 -27.13 -50.44
N MET A 4 -37.36 -27.23 -49.21
CA MET A 4 -36.96 -26.31 -48.12
C MET A 4 -35.54 -26.66 -47.66
N ILE A 5 -34.63 -25.68 -47.80
CA ILE A 5 -33.27 -25.76 -47.24
C ILE A 5 -33.36 -25.15 -45.84
N PHE A 6 -33.12 -25.97 -44.80
CA PHE A 6 -32.96 -25.48 -43.42
C PHE A 6 -31.48 -25.05 -43.24
N ALA A 7 -31.27 -23.75 -43.05
CA ALA A 7 -29.99 -23.22 -42.62
C ALA A 7 -29.92 -23.32 -41.08
N SER A 8 -29.05 -24.20 -40.57
CA SER A 8 -28.73 -24.27 -39.16
C SER A 8 -27.78 -23.14 -38.80
N MET A 9 -28.27 -22.18 -38.04
CA MET A 9 -27.47 -21.10 -37.47
C MET A 9 -26.80 -21.61 -36.18
N VAL A 10 -25.48 -21.86 -36.26
CA VAL A 10 -24.67 -22.21 -35.05
C VAL A 10 -24.36 -20.91 -34.32
N LEU A 11 -24.98 -20.75 -33.17
CA LEU A 11 -24.73 -19.63 -32.25
C LEU A 11 -23.44 -19.94 -31.46
N PHE A 12 -22.32 -19.30 -31.82
CA PHE A 12 -21.10 -19.33 -31.03
C PHE A 12 -21.28 -18.36 -29.84
N THR A 13 -21.58 -18.90 -28.66
CA THR A 13 -21.47 -18.17 -27.41
C THR A 13 -19.98 -18.05 -27.06
N LEU A 14 -19.42 -16.86 -27.25
CA LEU A 14 -18.13 -16.47 -26.67
C LEU A 14 -18.32 -16.37 -25.15
N LEU A 15 -17.95 -17.41 -24.43
CA LEU A 15 -17.70 -17.35 -23.01
C LEU A 15 -16.45 -16.49 -22.80
N SER A 16 -16.65 -15.22 -22.48
CA SER A 16 -15.60 -14.38 -21.91
C SER A 16 -15.28 -14.94 -20.51
N GLY A 17 -14.31 -15.83 -20.44
CA GLY A 17 -13.74 -16.27 -19.18
C GLY A 17 -13.04 -15.08 -18.53
N SER A 18 -13.70 -14.42 -17.55
CA SER A 18 -12.98 -13.63 -16.57
C SER A 18 -12.06 -14.60 -15.86
N ALA A 19 -10.73 -14.44 -16.02
CA ALA A 19 -9.79 -15.15 -15.18
C ALA A 19 -10.12 -14.73 -13.74
N GLU A 20 -10.66 -15.66 -12.95
CA GLU A 20 -10.82 -15.45 -11.51
C GLU A 20 -9.42 -15.21 -10.95
N ALA A 21 -9.23 -14.07 -10.27
CA ALA A 21 -7.98 -13.80 -9.57
C ALA A 21 -7.74 -14.96 -8.59
N GLY A 22 -6.54 -15.56 -8.64
CA GLY A 22 -6.20 -16.73 -7.84
C GLY A 22 -6.40 -16.47 -6.35
N ALA A 23 -6.58 -17.54 -5.59
CA ALA A 23 -6.57 -17.47 -4.13
C ALA A 23 -5.13 -17.20 -3.61
N PRO A 24 -4.96 -16.59 -2.42
CA PRO A 24 -3.66 -16.47 -1.79
C PRO A 24 -2.92 -17.82 -1.71
N ASP A 25 -1.66 -17.82 -2.09
CA ASP A 25 -0.77 -18.98 -1.99
C ASP A 25 0.11 -18.83 -0.76
N THR A 26 -0.32 -19.42 0.35
CA THR A 26 0.36 -19.32 1.65
C THR A 26 1.76 -19.95 1.60
N GLU A 27 1.94 -21.09 0.93
CA GLU A 27 3.23 -21.78 0.85
C GLU A 27 4.28 -20.96 0.09
N LYS A 28 3.90 -20.42 -1.07
CA LYS A 28 4.74 -19.51 -1.83
C LYS A 28 5.09 -18.25 -1.02
N LEU A 29 4.09 -17.65 -0.35
CA LEU A 29 4.32 -16.46 0.45
C LEU A 29 5.28 -16.71 1.61
N GLU A 30 5.16 -17.82 2.34
CA GLU A 30 6.08 -18.21 3.39
C GLU A 30 7.49 -18.45 2.85
N SER A 31 7.64 -19.09 1.70
CA SER A 31 8.93 -19.29 1.04
C SER A 31 9.59 -17.94 0.70
N VAL A 32 8.84 -17.00 0.13
CA VAL A 32 9.36 -15.64 -0.15
C VAL A 32 9.77 -14.92 1.12
N LEU A 33 8.96 -15.00 2.17
CA LEU A 33 9.26 -14.35 3.45
C LEU A 33 10.54 -14.93 4.09
N ALA A 34 10.74 -16.23 4.03
CA ALA A 34 11.92 -16.91 4.57
C ALA A 34 13.21 -16.63 3.78
N ALA A 35 13.11 -16.33 2.48
CA ALA A 35 14.27 -16.04 1.63
C ALA A 35 14.87 -14.63 1.82
N ARG A 36 14.19 -13.74 2.54
CA ARG A 36 14.62 -12.35 2.75
C ARG A 36 15.79 -12.26 3.74
N PRO A 37 16.61 -11.17 3.70
CA PRO A 37 17.64 -10.90 4.68
C PRO A 37 17.10 -10.89 6.13
N ALA A 38 17.93 -11.31 7.09
CA ALA A 38 17.53 -11.47 8.50
C ALA A 38 17.02 -10.17 9.16
N ASP A 39 17.57 -9.01 8.79
CA ASP A 39 17.15 -7.69 9.27
C ASP A 39 15.75 -7.32 8.79
N MET A 40 15.35 -7.78 7.60
CA MET A 40 13.98 -7.64 7.11
C MET A 40 13.03 -8.58 7.85
N GLN A 41 13.42 -9.86 8.03
CA GLN A 41 12.63 -10.86 8.73
C GLN A 41 12.41 -10.49 10.21
N ALA A 42 13.38 -9.87 10.87
CA ALA A 42 13.28 -9.41 12.26
C ALA A 42 12.08 -8.48 12.52
N ARG A 43 11.54 -7.87 11.47
CA ARG A 43 10.38 -6.98 11.55
C ARG A 43 9.04 -7.67 11.31
N ASP A 44 9.04 -8.94 10.92
CA ASP A 44 7.81 -9.68 10.61
C ASP A 44 6.94 -9.87 11.85
N ALA A 45 7.56 -10.00 13.03
CA ALA A 45 6.85 -10.07 14.30
C ALA A 45 6.00 -8.82 14.63
N TRP A 46 6.29 -7.69 13.98
CA TRP A 46 5.55 -6.42 14.13
C TRP A 46 4.68 -6.10 12.92
N ARG A 47 5.00 -6.63 11.75
CA ARG A 47 4.36 -6.26 10.48
C ARG A 47 3.42 -7.33 9.93
N HIS A 48 3.52 -8.55 10.45
CA HIS A 48 2.67 -9.69 10.11
C HIS A 48 2.40 -9.80 8.59
N PRO A 49 3.45 -9.79 7.73
CA PRO A 49 3.27 -9.62 6.29
C PRO A 49 2.41 -10.72 5.67
N ARG A 50 2.55 -11.97 6.13
CA ARG A 50 1.73 -13.08 5.63
C ARG A 50 0.24 -12.82 5.90
N GLN A 51 -0.12 -12.65 7.17
CA GLN A 51 -1.51 -12.44 7.57
C GLN A 51 -2.10 -11.18 6.94
N THR A 52 -1.29 -10.11 6.79
CA THR A 52 -1.72 -8.85 6.18
C THR A 52 -2.04 -9.01 4.70
N LEU A 53 -1.17 -9.68 3.93
CA LEU A 53 -1.39 -9.89 2.50
C LEU A 53 -2.52 -10.89 2.22
N GLU A 54 -2.64 -11.95 3.04
CA GLU A 54 -3.77 -12.89 2.98
C GLU A 54 -5.10 -12.19 3.30
N PHE A 55 -5.15 -11.33 4.33
CA PHE A 55 -6.35 -10.57 4.66
C PHE A 55 -6.80 -9.66 3.51
N PHE A 56 -5.86 -9.03 2.81
CA PHE A 56 -6.17 -8.21 1.63
C PHE A 56 -6.49 -9.04 0.38
N GLY A 57 -6.22 -10.34 0.41
CA GLY A 57 -6.48 -11.24 -0.70
C GLY A 57 -5.47 -11.13 -1.83
N VAL A 58 -4.23 -10.73 -1.53
CA VAL A 58 -3.14 -10.69 -2.53
C VAL A 58 -2.74 -12.10 -2.93
N ALA A 59 -2.68 -12.36 -4.23
CA ALA A 59 -2.35 -13.67 -4.80
C ALA A 59 -1.35 -13.55 -5.96
N PRO A 60 -0.61 -14.64 -6.28
CA PRO A 60 0.23 -14.71 -7.48
C PRO A 60 -0.56 -14.37 -8.75
N GLY A 61 0.11 -13.75 -9.72
CA GLY A 61 -0.48 -13.34 -10.99
C GLY A 61 -1.31 -12.04 -10.96
N MET A 62 -1.59 -11.48 -9.77
CA MET A 62 -2.33 -10.22 -9.64
C MET A 62 -1.52 -9.00 -10.09
N THR A 63 -2.24 -7.94 -10.44
CA THR A 63 -1.69 -6.58 -10.55
C THR A 63 -1.91 -5.86 -9.23
N VAL A 64 -0.82 -5.53 -8.53
CA VAL A 64 -0.85 -4.84 -7.23
C VAL A 64 -0.20 -3.47 -7.35
N VAL A 65 -0.85 -2.44 -6.82
CA VAL A 65 -0.27 -1.10 -6.65
C VAL A 65 0.19 -0.95 -5.21
N GLU A 66 1.47 -0.66 -5.00
CA GLU A 66 2.06 -0.34 -3.70
C GLU A 66 2.22 1.17 -3.57
N ALA A 67 1.44 1.79 -2.70
CA ALA A 67 1.55 3.20 -2.41
C ALA A 67 2.74 3.48 -1.47
N LEU A 68 3.59 4.42 -1.87
CA LEU A 68 4.74 4.91 -1.11
C LEU A 68 5.68 3.78 -0.66
N PRO A 69 6.25 3.00 -1.59
CA PRO A 69 7.06 1.81 -1.28
C PRO A 69 8.31 2.14 -0.43
N GLY A 70 8.77 3.40 -0.43
CA GLY A 70 9.94 3.86 0.33
C GLY A 70 11.19 3.05 -0.03
N GLY A 71 11.81 2.40 0.96
CA GLY A 71 12.98 1.53 0.74
C GLY A 71 12.64 0.10 0.28
N GLY A 72 11.40 -0.14 -0.19
CA GLY A 72 10.99 -1.38 -0.82
C GLY A 72 10.75 -2.57 0.12
N TRP A 73 10.39 -2.32 1.39
CA TRP A 73 10.22 -3.44 2.32
C TRP A 73 9.10 -4.41 1.88
N TYR A 74 7.93 -3.88 1.47
CA TYR A 74 6.86 -4.70 0.90
C TYR A 74 7.11 -5.04 -0.57
N THR A 75 7.75 -4.17 -1.35
CA THR A 75 8.16 -4.43 -2.74
C THR A 75 8.94 -5.74 -2.85
N LYS A 76 9.91 -5.95 -1.94
CA LYS A 76 10.76 -7.18 -1.85
C LYS A 76 9.99 -8.43 -1.41
N VAL A 77 8.75 -8.30 -0.97
CA VAL A 77 7.82 -9.41 -0.73
C VAL A 77 6.89 -9.59 -1.93
N LEU A 78 6.27 -8.49 -2.36
CA LEU A 78 5.25 -8.50 -3.40
C LEU A 78 5.80 -8.94 -4.76
N ALA A 79 6.95 -8.39 -5.19
CA ALA A 79 7.49 -8.67 -6.51
C ALA A 79 7.77 -10.16 -6.74
N PRO A 80 8.52 -10.90 -5.89
CA PRO A 80 8.70 -12.34 -6.06
C PRO A 80 7.43 -13.15 -5.78
N TYR A 81 6.55 -12.69 -4.87
CA TYR A 81 5.30 -13.39 -4.57
C TYR A 81 4.31 -13.36 -5.73
N LEU A 82 4.16 -12.21 -6.39
CA LEU A 82 3.27 -12.09 -7.55
C LEU A 82 3.74 -12.96 -8.72
N GLY A 83 5.06 -13.12 -8.91
CA GLY A 83 5.64 -13.98 -9.94
C GLY A 83 5.53 -13.41 -11.36
N SER A 84 6.06 -14.10 -12.35
CA SER A 84 6.21 -13.63 -13.74
C SER A 84 4.89 -13.26 -14.44
N GLU A 85 3.78 -13.83 -14.03
CA GLU A 85 2.45 -13.47 -14.55
C GLU A 85 1.84 -12.25 -13.84
N GLY A 86 2.42 -11.83 -12.71
CA GLY A 86 1.96 -10.71 -11.91
C GLY A 86 2.56 -9.37 -12.33
N LYS A 87 1.98 -8.30 -11.80
CA LYS A 87 2.49 -6.94 -12.00
C LYS A 87 2.53 -6.21 -10.66
N LEU A 88 3.64 -5.53 -10.39
CA LEU A 88 3.78 -4.62 -9.28
C LEU A 88 3.95 -3.19 -9.78
N VAL A 89 3.10 -2.29 -9.32
CA VAL A 89 3.12 -0.88 -9.70
C VAL A 89 3.46 -0.07 -8.46
N GLY A 90 4.60 0.61 -8.44
CA GLY A 90 4.91 1.59 -7.40
C GLY A 90 4.17 2.90 -7.64
N ALA A 91 3.61 3.49 -6.59
CA ALA A 91 3.03 4.84 -6.64
C ALA A 91 3.63 5.71 -5.55
N ASP A 92 4.25 6.85 -5.91
CA ASP A 92 4.88 7.74 -4.93
C ASP A 92 4.22 9.12 -4.94
N TYR A 93 4.65 10.00 -4.03
CA TYR A 93 4.17 11.37 -3.93
C TYR A 93 4.27 12.12 -5.25
N SER A 94 3.34 13.05 -5.48
CA SER A 94 3.53 14.05 -6.53
C SER A 94 4.79 14.88 -6.26
N GLN A 95 5.41 15.39 -7.33
CA GLN A 95 6.66 16.15 -7.20
C GLN A 95 6.49 17.40 -6.33
N ASP A 96 5.29 18.01 -6.36
CA ASP A 96 4.97 19.23 -5.59
C ASP A 96 4.86 18.98 -4.08
N MET A 97 4.69 17.73 -3.66
CA MET A 97 4.57 17.40 -2.24
C MET A 97 5.94 17.33 -1.53
N TYR A 98 7.01 16.94 -2.22
CA TYR A 98 8.32 16.77 -1.59
C TYR A 98 8.87 18.02 -0.90
N PRO A 99 8.78 19.23 -1.50
CA PRO A 99 9.25 20.47 -0.85
C PRO A 99 8.53 20.77 0.48
N LEU A 100 7.26 20.34 0.63
CA LEU A 100 6.45 20.61 1.82
C LEU A 100 6.95 19.88 3.07
N PHE A 101 7.74 18.82 2.92
CA PHE A 101 8.35 18.12 4.06
C PHE A 101 9.40 18.98 4.78
N GLY A 102 10.05 19.92 4.09
CA GLY A 102 10.98 20.89 4.66
C GLY A 102 12.36 20.35 5.05
N PHE A 103 12.64 19.07 4.81
CA PHE A 103 13.93 18.43 5.15
C PHE A 103 14.72 17.91 3.94
N PHE A 104 14.15 17.97 2.74
CA PHE A 104 14.86 17.59 1.52
C PHE A 104 15.77 18.72 1.05
N SER A 105 17.05 18.41 0.75
CA SER A 105 17.95 19.34 0.05
C SER A 105 17.54 19.48 -1.42
N GLU A 106 18.03 20.52 -2.08
CA GLU A 106 17.81 20.74 -3.53
C GLU A 106 18.27 19.52 -4.35
N GLU A 107 19.42 18.93 -4.01
CA GLU A 107 19.93 17.72 -4.66
C GLU A 107 18.96 16.52 -4.48
N GLN A 108 18.41 16.36 -3.28
CA GLN A 108 17.44 15.29 -2.99
C GLN A 108 16.14 15.53 -3.76
N LEU A 109 15.66 16.76 -3.84
CA LEU A 109 14.47 17.12 -4.63
C LEU A 109 14.69 16.85 -6.12
N GLU A 110 15.88 17.15 -6.65
CA GLU A 110 16.22 16.85 -8.05
C GLU A 110 16.21 15.34 -8.33
N LYS A 111 16.77 14.53 -7.42
CA LYS A 111 16.69 13.06 -7.52
C LYS A 111 15.26 12.56 -7.53
N LYS A 112 14.37 13.16 -6.74
CA LYS A 112 12.96 12.73 -6.69
C LYS A 112 12.24 12.88 -8.02
N LYS A 113 12.68 13.74 -8.91
CA LYS A 113 12.13 13.86 -10.28
C LYS A 113 12.28 12.58 -11.10
N ASN A 114 13.31 11.79 -10.81
CA ASN A 114 13.59 10.53 -11.50
C ASN A 114 13.02 9.29 -10.77
N TRP A 115 12.23 9.49 -9.69
CA TRP A 115 11.80 8.41 -8.82
C TRP A 115 11.16 7.24 -9.58
N VAL A 116 10.32 7.50 -10.58
CA VAL A 116 9.65 6.45 -11.38
C VAL A 116 10.68 5.54 -12.06
N THR A 117 11.72 6.10 -12.63
CA THR A 117 12.79 5.34 -13.28
C THR A 117 13.65 4.60 -12.24
N ASP A 118 14.08 5.31 -11.20
CA ASP A 118 14.93 4.76 -10.15
C ASP A 118 14.24 3.58 -9.43
N PHE A 119 12.98 3.78 -9.01
CA PHE A 119 12.19 2.71 -8.40
C PHE A 119 12.03 1.50 -9.33
N THR A 120 11.77 1.75 -10.62
CA THR A 120 11.58 0.64 -11.57
C THR A 120 12.85 -0.19 -11.71
N VAL A 121 14.02 0.45 -11.77
CA VAL A 121 15.32 -0.24 -11.84
C VAL A 121 15.56 -1.07 -10.57
N ASP A 122 15.43 -0.44 -9.41
CA ASP A 122 15.65 -1.10 -8.11
C ASP A 122 14.67 -2.27 -7.91
N ALA A 123 13.39 -2.07 -8.22
CA ALA A 123 12.36 -3.07 -8.01
C ALA A 123 12.48 -4.27 -8.97
N VAL A 124 12.99 -4.07 -10.19
CA VAL A 124 13.33 -5.17 -11.11
C VAL A 124 14.45 -6.04 -10.52
N GLU A 125 15.49 -5.42 -9.94
CA GLU A 125 16.55 -6.15 -9.25
C GLU A 125 16.01 -6.96 -8.06
N TRP A 126 15.11 -6.38 -7.26
CA TRP A 126 14.50 -7.06 -6.11
C TRP A 126 13.48 -8.14 -6.51
N SER A 127 12.91 -8.05 -7.71
CA SER A 127 11.92 -9.01 -8.24
C SER A 127 12.54 -10.37 -8.57
N GLY A 128 13.80 -10.37 -9.02
CA GLY A 128 14.46 -11.57 -9.52
C GLY A 128 13.95 -12.01 -10.89
N GLU A 129 14.50 -13.11 -11.41
CA GLU A 129 14.20 -13.59 -12.77
C GLU A 129 12.74 -14.01 -12.98
N ASP A 130 12.12 -14.61 -11.96
CA ASP A 130 10.74 -15.11 -12.00
C ASP A 130 9.74 -14.18 -11.28
N GLY A 131 10.14 -12.96 -11.00
CA GLY A 131 9.30 -12.00 -10.28
C GLY A 131 8.36 -11.21 -11.19
N ALA A 132 7.56 -10.33 -10.57
CA ALA A 132 6.54 -9.54 -11.23
C ALA A 132 7.12 -8.52 -12.23
N HIS A 133 6.32 -8.20 -13.24
CA HIS A 133 6.59 -7.05 -14.09
C HIS A 133 6.46 -5.75 -13.30
N ILE A 134 7.47 -4.90 -13.36
CA ILE A 134 7.53 -3.65 -12.58
C ILE A 134 7.17 -2.44 -13.45
N SER A 135 6.36 -1.55 -12.89
CA SER A 135 6.11 -0.20 -13.40
C SER A 135 5.86 0.77 -12.25
N ALA A 136 5.78 2.07 -12.53
CA ALA A 136 5.54 3.07 -11.49
C ALA A 136 4.88 4.33 -12.05
N PHE A 137 4.25 5.11 -11.16
CA PHE A 137 3.75 6.45 -11.42
C PHE A 137 3.83 7.32 -10.17
N VAL A 138 3.54 8.61 -10.28
CA VAL A 138 3.36 9.50 -9.12
C VAL A 138 1.88 9.88 -9.00
N PHE A 139 1.38 9.95 -7.77
CA PHE A 139 -0.01 10.32 -7.51
C PHE A 139 -0.35 11.71 -8.09
N GLY A 140 -1.56 11.83 -8.64
CA GLY A 140 -2.01 12.99 -9.40
C GLY A 140 -1.57 13.00 -10.87
N SER A 141 -0.77 12.01 -11.31
CA SER A 141 -0.28 11.88 -12.69
C SER A 141 -0.31 10.44 -13.19
N MET A 142 -1.25 9.64 -12.71
CA MET A 142 -1.40 8.26 -13.15
C MET A 142 -1.75 8.19 -14.65
N PRO A 143 -1.01 7.39 -15.45
CA PRO A 143 -1.32 7.23 -16.86
C PRO A 143 -2.72 6.62 -17.09
N ALA A 144 -3.49 7.19 -18.02
CA ALA A 144 -4.88 6.78 -18.29
C ALA A 144 -5.02 5.31 -18.73
N ASN A 145 -3.99 4.75 -19.34
CA ASN A 145 -3.97 3.33 -19.74
C ASN A 145 -3.85 2.35 -18.55
N MET A 146 -3.62 2.86 -17.33
CA MET A 146 -3.66 2.07 -16.10
C MET A 146 -5.07 1.97 -15.49
N ASN A 147 -6.05 2.72 -15.98
CA ASN A 147 -7.42 2.66 -15.46
C ASN A 147 -7.99 1.23 -15.52
N GLY A 148 -8.53 0.75 -14.41
CA GLY A 148 -9.19 -0.54 -14.31
C GLY A 148 -8.27 -1.75 -14.51
N THR A 149 -6.97 -1.62 -14.23
CA THR A 149 -5.99 -2.71 -14.45
C THR A 149 -5.56 -3.42 -13.16
N ALA A 150 -5.64 -2.76 -12.01
CA ALA A 150 -5.18 -3.32 -10.75
C ALA A 150 -6.26 -4.16 -10.05
N ASP A 151 -5.83 -5.25 -9.42
CA ASP A 151 -6.65 -6.09 -8.55
C ASP A 151 -6.65 -5.57 -7.11
N VAL A 152 -5.50 -5.07 -6.65
CA VAL A 152 -5.29 -4.59 -5.28
C VAL A 152 -4.47 -3.30 -5.26
N VAL A 153 -4.85 -2.36 -4.41
CA VAL A 153 -4.03 -1.19 -4.01
C VAL A 153 -3.71 -1.29 -2.53
N LEU A 154 -2.45 -1.11 -2.16
CA LEU A 154 -1.99 -1.20 -0.77
C LEU A 154 -1.45 0.15 -0.28
N PHE A 155 -2.11 0.73 0.72
CA PHE A 155 -1.63 1.90 1.47
C PHE A 155 -1.05 1.44 2.81
N ILE A 156 0.23 1.09 2.83
CA ILE A 156 0.86 0.60 4.05
C ILE A 156 1.72 1.68 4.70
N ARG A 157 1.18 2.32 5.74
CA ARG A 157 1.77 3.48 6.46
C ARG A 157 2.00 4.66 5.53
N ALA A 158 1.06 4.88 4.62
CA ALA A 158 1.16 5.86 3.55
C ALA A 158 0.25 7.08 3.76
N LEU A 159 -0.95 6.88 4.29
CA LEU A 159 -2.00 7.89 4.28
C LEU A 159 -1.69 9.13 5.13
N HIS A 160 -0.94 8.98 6.24
CA HIS A 160 -0.69 10.09 7.16
C HIS A 160 0.04 11.28 6.51
N ASN A 161 1.02 11.02 5.62
CA ASN A 161 1.70 12.10 4.93
C ASN A 161 0.82 12.78 3.88
N LEU A 162 0.00 12.00 3.17
CA LEU A 162 -0.96 12.54 2.22
C LEU A 162 -2.01 13.41 2.92
N ALA A 163 -2.52 12.94 4.07
CA ALA A 163 -3.48 13.69 4.89
C ALA A 163 -2.88 14.97 5.47
N ARG A 164 -1.65 14.91 5.99
CA ARG A 164 -0.92 16.07 6.54
C ARG A 164 -0.88 17.26 5.59
N PHE A 165 -0.71 17.01 4.31
CA PHE A 165 -0.55 18.05 3.30
C PHE A 165 -1.80 18.24 2.43
N GLU A 166 -2.93 17.61 2.78
CA GLU A 166 -4.18 17.70 1.99
C GLU A 166 -4.62 19.14 1.74
N SER A 167 -4.61 19.99 2.76
CA SER A 167 -5.02 21.39 2.64
C SER A 167 -4.09 22.25 1.76
N GLN A 168 -2.90 21.75 1.42
CA GLN A 168 -1.88 22.47 0.66
C GLN A 168 -1.87 22.09 -0.83
N GLY A 169 -2.45 20.93 -1.19
CA GLY A 169 -2.42 20.49 -2.58
C GLY A 169 -3.39 19.37 -2.93
N GLY A 170 -4.30 18.96 -2.04
CA GLY A 170 -5.27 17.90 -2.32
C GLY A 170 -4.64 16.51 -2.52
N PHE A 171 -3.50 16.27 -1.87
CA PHE A 171 -2.66 15.09 -2.12
C PHE A 171 -3.33 13.77 -1.73
N LEU A 172 -4.07 13.75 -0.62
CA LEU A 172 -4.84 12.58 -0.22
C LEU A 172 -5.99 12.33 -1.21
N THR A 173 -6.72 13.38 -1.56
CA THR A 173 -7.82 13.30 -2.54
C THR A 173 -7.30 12.78 -3.88
N ALA A 174 -6.19 13.31 -4.40
CA ALA A 174 -5.60 12.87 -5.66
C ALA A 174 -5.13 11.40 -5.60
N ALA A 175 -4.46 10.99 -4.52
CA ALA A 175 -4.01 9.61 -4.36
C ALA A 175 -5.16 8.61 -4.26
N LEU A 176 -6.24 8.94 -3.54
CA LEU A 176 -7.41 8.10 -3.44
C LEU A 176 -8.18 8.03 -4.77
N GLN A 177 -8.23 9.13 -5.54
CA GLN A 177 -8.83 9.14 -6.88
C GLN A 177 -8.05 8.26 -7.85
N ASP A 178 -6.71 8.33 -7.84
CA ASP A 178 -5.87 7.46 -8.67
C ASP A 178 -6.03 5.99 -8.25
N ALA A 179 -6.08 5.70 -6.94
CA ALA A 179 -6.36 4.36 -6.43
C ALA A 179 -7.73 3.84 -6.89
N PHE A 180 -8.74 4.70 -6.90
CA PHE A 180 -10.06 4.35 -7.42
C PHE A 180 -10.02 4.08 -8.92
N ASN A 181 -9.36 4.93 -9.68
CA ASN A 181 -9.28 4.81 -11.13
C ASN A 181 -8.49 3.58 -11.57
N VAL A 182 -7.36 3.28 -10.93
CA VAL A 182 -6.51 2.14 -11.31
C VAL A 182 -7.15 0.79 -11.02
N LEU A 183 -8.00 0.69 -10.01
CA LEU A 183 -8.66 -0.56 -9.63
C LEU A 183 -9.70 -1.01 -10.64
N LYS A 184 -9.76 -2.32 -10.86
CA LYS A 184 -10.90 -3.00 -11.46
C LYS A 184 -12.14 -2.81 -10.58
N SER A 185 -13.36 -2.91 -11.16
CA SER A 185 -14.58 -3.08 -10.37
C SER A 185 -14.48 -4.35 -9.52
N GLY A 186 -14.84 -4.29 -8.24
CA GLY A 186 -14.64 -5.36 -7.28
C GLY A 186 -13.23 -5.44 -6.68
N GLY A 187 -12.27 -4.64 -7.18
CA GLY A 187 -10.88 -4.62 -6.68
C GLY A 187 -10.76 -4.14 -5.24
N THR A 188 -9.72 -4.59 -4.56
CA THR A 188 -9.50 -4.36 -3.12
C THR A 188 -8.57 -3.18 -2.85
N VAL A 189 -8.86 -2.37 -1.83
CA VAL A 189 -7.88 -1.49 -1.19
C VAL A 189 -7.56 -2.02 0.21
N GLY A 190 -6.28 -2.28 0.46
CA GLY A 190 -5.75 -2.60 1.77
C GLY A 190 -5.08 -1.39 2.41
N VAL A 191 -5.49 -1.05 3.63
CA VAL A 191 -4.91 0.05 4.41
C VAL A 191 -4.32 -0.50 5.70
N VAL A 192 -3.02 -0.25 5.93
CA VAL A 192 -2.37 -0.39 7.24
C VAL A 192 -1.85 0.99 7.63
N GLN A 193 -2.42 1.61 8.67
CA GLN A 193 -2.08 2.98 9.04
C GLN A 193 -1.92 3.12 10.55
N HIS A 194 -0.93 3.90 10.99
CA HIS A 194 -0.74 4.24 12.40
C HIS A 194 -2.02 4.86 12.97
N GLU A 195 -2.57 4.21 13.99
CA GLU A 195 -3.87 4.53 14.54
C GLU A 195 -3.74 5.48 15.74
N ALA A 196 -4.37 6.64 15.64
CA ALA A 196 -4.56 7.53 16.78
C ALA A 196 -5.65 6.98 17.70
N ARG A 197 -5.50 7.17 19.02
CA ARG A 197 -6.58 6.92 19.96
C ARG A 197 -7.74 7.89 19.68
N ASP A 198 -8.97 7.46 19.92
CA ASP A 198 -10.17 8.26 19.66
C ASP A 198 -10.24 9.53 20.53
N ASP A 199 -9.64 9.49 21.73
CA ASP A 199 -9.61 10.63 22.66
C ASP A 199 -8.57 11.71 22.31
N MET A 200 -7.68 11.46 21.33
CA MET A 200 -6.75 12.48 20.88
C MET A 200 -7.46 13.57 20.06
N PRO A 201 -7.01 14.85 20.16
CA PRO A 201 -7.56 15.93 19.34
C PRO A 201 -7.39 15.68 17.85
N ASP A 202 -8.31 16.21 17.02
CA ASP A 202 -8.26 16.03 15.57
C ASP A 202 -7.05 16.69 14.92
N ASP A 203 -6.62 17.84 15.45
CA ASP A 203 -5.42 18.56 15.02
C ASP A 203 -4.11 17.83 15.41
N TRP A 204 -4.15 16.97 16.43
CA TRP A 204 -3.04 16.07 16.74
C TRP A 204 -2.99 14.89 15.79
N ALA A 205 -4.15 14.38 15.37
CA ALA A 205 -4.33 13.20 14.53
C ALA A 205 -4.48 13.53 13.04
N ASP A 206 -3.91 14.64 12.58
CA ASP A 206 -3.97 15.15 11.20
C ASP A 206 -2.93 14.52 10.24
N GLY A 207 -2.12 13.58 10.75
CA GLY A 207 -1.02 12.94 10.02
C GLY A 207 0.35 13.58 10.24
N SER A 208 0.44 14.79 10.78
CA SER A 208 1.72 15.47 11.02
C SER A 208 2.62 14.74 12.03
N ARG A 209 2.00 14.02 12.97
CA ARG A 209 2.65 13.14 13.94
C ARG A 209 2.72 11.67 13.49
N GLY A 210 2.25 11.39 12.28
CA GLY A 210 2.20 10.05 11.67
C GLY A 210 0.93 9.27 11.97
N TYR A 211 0.09 9.72 12.90
CA TYR A 211 -1.13 9.05 13.32
C TYR A 211 -2.38 9.65 12.65
N LEU A 212 -3.36 8.78 12.37
CA LEU A 212 -4.71 9.16 11.90
C LEU A 212 -5.77 8.43 12.72
N LYS A 213 -6.92 9.05 12.94
CA LYS A 213 -8.09 8.34 13.52
C LYS A 213 -8.68 7.36 12.53
N LYS A 214 -9.12 6.19 12.99
CA LYS A 214 -9.79 5.19 12.16
C LYS A 214 -11.01 5.76 11.43
N ALA A 215 -11.84 6.51 12.14
CA ALA A 215 -13.03 7.14 11.57
C ALA A 215 -12.70 8.13 10.43
N PHE A 216 -11.59 8.88 10.55
CA PHE A 216 -11.11 9.76 9.47
C PHE A 216 -10.75 8.95 8.22
N VAL A 217 -9.97 7.85 8.38
CA VAL A 217 -9.56 7.01 7.25
C VAL A 217 -10.77 6.39 6.56
N ILE A 218 -11.71 5.81 7.32
CA ILE A 218 -12.94 5.23 6.74
C ILE A 218 -13.71 6.30 5.98
N SER A 219 -13.95 7.48 6.56
CA SER A 219 -14.67 8.57 5.91
C SER A 219 -13.98 9.07 4.63
N ALA A 220 -12.64 9.16 4.62
CA ALA A 220 -11.88 9.57 3.44
C ALA A 220 -12.02 8.55 2.29
N MET A 221 -11.93 7.26 2.61
CA MET A 221 -12.11 6.17 1.65
C MET A 221 -13.53 6.14 1.07
N GLU A 222 -14.55 6.27 1.92
CA GLU A 222 -15.96 6.31 1.48
C GLU A 222 -16.24 7.52 0.59
N LYS A 223 -15.71 8.70 0.94
CA LYS A 223 -15.81 9.91 0.09
C LYS A 223 -15.15 9.73 -1.27
N ALA A 224 -14.09 8.91 -1.37
CA ALA A 224 -13.45 8.56 -2.63
C ALA A 224 -14.23 7.50 -3.44
N GLY A 225 -15.33 6.97 -2.90
CA GLY A 225 -16.22 6.00 -3.57
C GLY A 225 -15.98 4.55 -3.20
N PHE A 226 -15.10 4.25 -2.25
CA PHE A 226 -14.86 2.88 -1.79
C PHE A 226 -15.91 2.44 -0.76
N GLU A 227 -16.21 1.15 -0.75
CA GLU A 227 -17.04 0.51 0.26
C GLU A 227 -16.14 -0.12 1.35
N PHE A 228 -16.42 0.17 2.61
CA PHE A 228 -15.77 -0.54 3.74
C PHE A 228 -16.23 -2.01 3.77
N VAL A 229 -15.27 -2.93 3.88
CA VAL A 229 -15.54 -4.39 3.87
C VAL A 229 -15.27 -5.03 5.20
N ALA A 230 -14.08 -4.79 5.78
CA ALA A 230 -13.66 -5.44 7.01
C ALA A 230 -12.50 -4.70 7.67
N GLU A 231 -12.30 -4.98 8.96
CA GLU A 231 -11.09 -4.61 9.71
C GLU A 231 -10.46 -5.83 10.37
N SER A 232 -9.20 -5.71 10.78
CA SER A 232 -8.47 -6.76 11.48
C SER A 232 -7.50 -6.18 12.49
N ASP A 233 -7.28 -6.91 13.59
CA ASP A 233 -6.36 -6.57 14.67
C ASP A 233 -4.92 -7.06 14.39
N ILE A 234 -4.64 -7.59 13.21
CA ILE A 234 -3.35 -8.19 12.83
C ILE A 234 -2.15 -7.30 13.17
N ASN A 235 -2.27 -5.98 12.96
CA ASN A 235 -1.19 -5.02 13.13
C ASN A 235 -1.37 -4.13 14.38
N GLN A 236 -2.25 -4.49 15.29
CA GLN A 236 -2.41 -3.77 16.55
C GLN A 236 -1.24 -4.00 17.49
N ASN A 237 -0.84 -2.94 18.19
CA ASN A 237 0.14 -2.99 19.27
C ASN A 237 -0.36 -2.16 20.46
N PRO A 238 -0.99 -2.78 21.45
CA PRO A 238 -1.55 -2.06 22.62
C PRO A 238 -0.48 -1.39 23.51
N LYS A 239 0.81 -1.69 23.31
CA LYS A 239 1.90 -1.00 24.01
C LYS A 239 2.16 0.42 23.47
N ASP A 240 1.75 0.71 22.23
CA ASP A 240 1.89 2.04 21.66
C ASP A 240 0.77 2.95 22.18
N GLN A 241 1.07 3.65 23.26
CA GLN A 241 0.18 4.60 23.92
C GLN A 241 0.80 6.01 23.86
N PRO A 242 0.68 6.71 22.70
CA PRO A 242 1.27 8.02 22.54
C PRO A 242 0.59 9.07 23.44
N THR A 243 1.39 9.99 23.93
CA THR A 243 0.92 11.24 24.55
C THR A 243 0.71 12.32 23.48
N ASP A 244 0.21 13.48 23.88
CA ASP A 244 0.04 14.66 23.01
C ASP A 244 1.38 15.23 22.49
N GLN A 245 2.50 14.89 23.13
CA GLN A 245 3.85 15.31 22.70
C GLN A 245 4.52 14.33 21.75
N ASP A 246 4.00 13.12 21.62
CA ASP A 246 4.64 12.04 20.86
C ASP A 246 4.41 12.15 19.35
N ILE A 247 5.39 11.60 18.61
CA ILE A 247 5.32 11.34 17.17
C ILE A 247 5.55 9.85 16.93
N VAL A 248 5.01 9.30 15.84
CA VAL A 248 5.16 7.87 15.52
C VAL A 248 6.62 7.47 15.33
N TRP A 249 7.43 8.38 14.79
CA TRP A 249 8.85 8.13 14.50
C TRP A 249 9.73 8.01 15.77
N ARG A 250 9.18 8.19 16.99
CA ARG A 250 9.86 7.83 18.24
C ARG A 250 10.10 6.32 18.34
N LEU A 251 9.25 5.53 17.69
CA LEU A 251 9.30 4.08 17.71
C LEU A 251 10.22 3.49 16.62
N PRO A 252 10.58 2.19 16.72
CA PRO A 252 11.26 1.48 15.64
C PRO A 252 10.51 1.57 14.29
N PRO A 253 11.25 1.62 13.19
CA PRO A 253 12.72 1.54 13.07
C PRO A 253 13.40 2.90 13.18
N THR A 254 12.67 4.01 13.27
CA THR A 254 13.25 5.35 13.14
C THR A 254 13.94 5.81 14.40
N LEU A 255 13.34 5.57 15.58
CA LEU A 255 13.89 5.93 16.90
C LEU A 255 14.37 7.38 16.97
N ALA A 256 13.60 8.30 16.31
CA ALA A 256 14.03 9.68 16.06
C ALA A 256 14.33 10.49 17.32
N THR A 257 13.61 10.20 18.40
CA THR A 257 13.69 10.98 19.67
C THR A 257 14.68 10.40 20.68
N SER A 258 15.26 9.24 20.38
CA SER A 258 16.10 8.48 21.34
C SER A 258 17.51 8.15 20.83
N ARG A 259 17.95 8.76 19.73
CA ARG A 259 19.23 8.46 19.07
C ARG A 259 20.43 8.59 20.01
N ASP A 260 20.42 9.62 20.85
CA ASP A 260 21.51 9.93 21.78
C ASP A 260 21.17 9.57 23.24
N ASN A 261 20.11 8.80 23.47
CA ASN A 261 19.65 8.38 24.78
C ASN A 261 19.38 6.87 24.82
N PRO A 262 20.35 6.04 25.25
CA PRO A 262 20.23 4.58 25.25
C PRO A 262 19.07 4.04 26.11
N GLU A 263 18.76 4.68 27.24
CA GLU A 263 17.66 4.25 28.10
C GLU A 263 16.31 4.50 27.42
N LEU A 264 16.11 5.68 26.86
CA LEU A 264 14.90 6.00 26.09
C LEU A 264 14.78 5.12 24.85
N LYS A 265 15.90 4.85 24.16
CA LYS A 265 15.93 3.94 23.04
C LYS A 265 15.45 2.55 23.42
N ALA A 266 15.97 1.98 24.53
CA ALA A 266 15.52 0.69 25.02
C ALA A 266 14.03 0.66 25.37
N GLN A 267 13.49 1.76 25.93
CA GLN A 267 12.05 1.89 26.18
C GLN A 267 11.23 1.89 24.89
N MET A 268 11.66 2.62 23.86
CA MET A 268 10.97 2.65 22.57
C MET A 268 11.04 1.30 21.85
N GLU A 269 12.19 0.61 21.92
CA GLU A 269 12.36 -0.74 21.39
C GLU A 269 11.49 -1.78 22.11
N ALA A 270 11.28 -1.63 23.44
CA ALA A 270 10.38 -2.49 24.20
C ALA A 270 8.89 -2.31 23.85
N ILE A 271 8.50 -1.14 23.36
CA ILE A 271 7.17 -0.91 22.79
C ILE A 271 7.06 -1.65 21.45
N GLY A 272 8.09 -1.56 20.61
CA GLY A 272 8.09 -2.10 19.25
C GLY A 272 7.56 -1.10 18.20
N GLU A 273 7.10 -1.60 17.04
CA GLU A 273 6.46 -0.73 16.05
C GLU A 273 5.08 -0.25 16.53
N SER A 274 4.58 0.83 15.95
CA SER A 274 3.34 1.50 16.36
C SER A 274 2.09 0.62 16.32
N ASN A 275 1.07 1.03 17.06
CA ASN A 275 -0.30 0.53 16.86
C ASN A 275 -0.82 0.93 15.48
N ARG A 276 -1.44 -0.02 14.75
CA ARG A 276 -1.93 0.22 13.39
C ARG A 276 -3.28 -0.43 13.15
N MET A 277 -4.23 0.37 12.65
CA MET A 277 -5.45 -0.16 12.04
C MET A 277 -5.11 -0.94 10.77
N THR A 278 -5.87 -2.00 10.49
CA THR A 278 -5.81 -2.77 9.24
C THR A 278 -7.21 -2.83 8.67
N LEU A 279 -7.45 -2.11 7.58
CA LEU A 279 -8.78 -1.89 7.01
C LEU A 279 -8.82 -2.36 5.57
N LYS A 280 -9.90 -3.05 5.19
CA LYS A 280 -10.13 -3.53 3.83
C LYS A 280 -11.33 -2.81 3.22
N PHE A 281 -11.14 -2.29 2.02
CA PHE A 281 -12.18 -1.64 1.23
C PHE A 281 -12.29 -2.30 -0.14
N ARG A 282 -13.38 -2.03 -0.85
CA ARG A 282 -13.64 -2.52 -2.20
C ARG A 282 -14.08 -1.34 -3.08
N LYS A 283 -13.65 -1.35 -4.34
CA LYS A 283 -14.28 -0.54 -5.39
C LYS A 283 -15.56 -1.23 -5.84
N PRO A 284 -16.73 -0.58 -5.84
CA PRO A 284 -18.00 -1.13 -6.32
C PRO A 284 -17.96 -1.64 -7.75
#